data_1470e3b49adfeee01af2d643efe88342
#
_entry.id   1470e3b49adfeee01af2d643efe88342
#
_cell.length_a   1.000
_cell.length_b   1.000
_cell.length_c   1.000
_cell.angle_alpha   90.00
_cell.angle_beta   90.00
_cell.angle_gamma   90.00
#
_symmetry.space_group_name_H-M   'P 1'
#
loop_
_entity.id
_entity.type
_entity.pdbx_description
1 polymer ?
#
loop_
_entity_poly.entity_id
_entity_poly.type
_entity_poly.pdbx_seq_one_letter_code
_entity_poly.pdbx_strand_id
1 'polypeptide(L)'
;MINRFKKPLTVAVAGCGLIAAPAALANEPSLNIDLRTFYFNRDFRQGSAEDSVAASQALRVDYASPYVNGLIGFDASLFGAVKLDGRGGDENSGVLKADGDDTEGYATLGQAFLKLKLGEATELRAGRMVLATPLLYDDDARSTPSSTQAIKLDTRLGGVDLYAIYSDRAANMAETSFKKYQANGEEYELYLLGGGYSFDNGLSLQAAHGVADDYLRQTYLNASYPFQLGNGDSLLLDAHYYYATDDGDLYGRDYQSSLFNLAGSYATGDLTLTLSYQSVGGDDGYDYSWDGFEHDNNVLMTWNSVQYLDFNSDDEQSLQLRADYEVAAVPGLSLMGRHTEGWDIDTATHSDAEERETNLEAQYAFQRGALEGLSLRARIAHIESEQFDNVDEIRLIANYGFNVF
;
A
#
# COMPACT_ATOMS: atom_id res chain seq x y z
N MET A 1 -7.36 42.61 13.64
CA MET A 1 -6.30 41.91 12.90
C MET A 1 -6.25 40.50 13.41
N ILE A 2 -6.88 39.56 12.72
CA ILE A 2 -6.95 38.15 13.10
C ILE A 2 -5.85 37.45 12.31
N ASN A 3 -4.78 37.05 12.99
CA ASN A 3 -3.72 36.21 12.42
C ASN A 3 -4.31 34.84 12.06
N ARG A 4 -4.58 34.61 10.79
CA ARG A 4 -4.83 33.27 10.27
C ARG A 4 -3.48 32.53 10.24
N PHE A 5 -3.29 31.64 11.20
CA PHE A 5 -2.23 30.64 11.11
C PHE A 5 -2.55 29.75 9.89
N LYS A 6 -1.73 29.88 8.84
CA LYS A 6 -1.75 28.94 7.72
C LYS A 6 -1.26 27.60 8.26
N LYS A 7 -2.15 26.61 8.34
CA LYS A 7 -1.73 25.22 8.56
C LYS A 7 -0.87 24.81 7.34
N PRO A 8 0.25 24.13 7.54
CA PRO A 8 0.93 23.54 6.40
C PRO A 8 -0.02 22.53 5.75
N LEU A 9 -0.21 22.64 4.45
CA LEU A 9 -1.00 21.70 3.65
C LEU A 9 -0.23 20.37 3.68
N THR A 10 -0.70 19.44 4.48
CA THR A 10 -0.23 18.05 4.40
C THR A 10 -0.96 17.47 3.21
N VAL A 11 -0.35 17.51 2.03
CA VAL A 11 -0.78 16.69 0.89
C VAL A 11 -0.62 15.26 1.39
N ALA A 12 -1.73 14.59 1.67
CA ALA A 12 -1.71 13.15 1.89
C ALA A 12 -1.43 12.52 0.52
N VAL A 13 -0.16 12.36 0.21
CA VAL A 13 0.31 11.61 -0.94
C VAL A 13 0.01 10.15 -0.60
N ALA A 14 -1.11 9.64 -1.10
CA ALA A 14 -1.33 8.21 -1.19
C ALA A 14 -0.30 7.68 -2.21
N GLY A 15 0.79 7.14 -1.72
CA GLY A 15 1.85 6.59 -2.58
C GLY A 15 3.28 6.86 -2.14
N CYS A 16 3.55 7.92 -1.37
CA CYS A 16 4.88 8.05 -0.78
C CYS A 16 4.91 7.25 0.52
N GLY A 17 5.57 6.10 0.51
CA GLY A 17 6.02 5.45 1.72
C GLY A 17 6.87 6.43 2.51
N LEU A 18 6.23 7.18 3.40
CA LEU A 18 6.94 7.78 4.50
C LEU A 18 7.71 6.62 5.13
N ILE A 19 9.04 6.66 5.03
CA ILE A 19 9.85 5.96 6.03
C ILE A 19 9.28 6.50 7.33
N ALA A 20 8.46 5.71 8.00
CA ALA A 20 7.87 6.11 9.27
C ALA A 20 9.07 6.47 10.12
N ALA A 21 9.24 7.76 10.39
CA ALA A 21 10.25 8.18 11.35
C ALA A 21 10.08 7.28 12.56
N PRO A 22 11.15 6.70 13.13
CA PRO A 22 11.03 5.78 14.23
C PRO A 22 10.06 6.40 15.23
N ALA A 23 8.94 5.71 15.47
CA ALA A 23 7.82 6.22 16.27
C ALA A 23 8.44 6.79 17.54
N ALA A 24 8.15 8.04 17.85
CA ALA A 24 8.77 8.74 18.97
C ALA A 24 8.67 7.81 20.16
N LEU A 25 9.83 7.35 20.64
CA LEU A 25 10.05 6.20 21.50
C LEU A 25 9.15 6.31 22.74
N ALA A 26 7.94 5.77 22.66
CA ALA A 26 6.93 5.85 23.68
C ALA A 26 7.47 5.17 24.94
N ASN A 27 7.66 5.95 26.01
CA ASN A 27 8.05 5.44 27.32
C ASN A 27 6.85 4.86 28.09
N GLU A 28 5.65 5.00 27.54
CA GLU A 28 4.39 4.53 28.12
C GLU A 28 3.71 3.51 27.20
N PRO A 29 2.96 2.56 27.75
CA PRO A 29 2.20 1.62 26.94
C PRO A 29 1.12 2.35 26.16
N SER A 30 0.72 1.83 25.00
CA SER A 30 -0.46 2.28 24.29
C SER A 30 -1.34 1.11 23.87
N LEU A 31 -2.64 1.34 23.85
CA LEU A 31 -3.65 0.41 23.36
C LEU A 31 -4.60 1.17 22.44
N ASN A 32 -4.56 0.82 21.15
CA ASN A 32 -5.45 1.36 20.14
C ASN A 32 -6.46 0.30 19.71
N ILE A 33 -7.68 0.72 19.46
CA ILE A 33 -8.75 -0.13 18.93
C ILE A 33 -9.29 0.55 17.67
N ASP A 34 -9.28 -0.20 16.55
CA ASP A 34 -9.82 0.24 15.28
C ASP A 34 -10.94 -0.70 14.85
N LEU A 35 -12.08 -0.11 14.52
CA LEU A 35 -13.24 -0.77 13.94
C LEU A 35 -13.36 -0.38 12.49
N ARG A 36 -13.49 -1.37 11.59
CA ARG A 36 -13.72 -1.15 10.16
C ARG A 36 -14.92 -1.94 9.70
N THR A 37 -15.96 -1.25 9.22
CA THR A 37 -17.00 -1.88 8.42
C THR A 37 -16.57 -1.76 6.96
N PHE A 38 -16.54 -2.87 6.25
CA PHE A 38 -16.12 -2.93 4.86
C PHE A 38 -17.20 -3.61 4.02
N TYR A 39 -17.66 -2.95 2.97
CA TYR A 39 -18.51 -3.51 1.94
C TYR A 39 -17.77 -3.45 0.61
N PHE A 40 -17.79 -4.56 -0.10
CA PHE A 40 -17.13 -4.78 -1.39
C PHE A 40 -18.17 -5.35 -2.37
N ASN A 41 -18.18 -4.80 -3.57
CA ASN A 41 -18.91 -5.35 -4.70
C ASN A 41 -18.05 -5.22 -5.94
N ARG A 42 -17.86 -6.31 -6.66
CA ARG A 42 -17.21 -6.38 -7.96
C ARG A 42 -18.11 -7.12 -8.93
N ASP A 43 -18.37 -6.49 -10.07
CA ASP A 43 -19.24 -6.97 -11.16
C ASP A 43 -18.38 -7.13 -12.42
N PHE A 44 -18.30 -8.34 -12.95
CA PHE A 44 -17.64 -8.68 -14.20
C PHE A 44 -18.66 -8.65 -15.35
N ARG A 45 -18.69 -7.55 -16.10
CA ARG A 45 -19.79 -7.17 -17.00
C ARG A 45 -20.08 -8.10 -18.19
N GLN A 46 -19.16 -8.92 -18.66
CA GLN A 46 -19.32 -9.69 -19.92
C GLN A 46 -18.64 -11.06 -19.92
N GLY A 47 -18.13 -11.54 -18.80
CA GLY A 47 -17.26 -12.67 -18.77
C GLY A 47 -17.77 -13.94 -18.11
N SER A 48 -16.86 -14.85 -17.94
CA SER A 48 -17.05 -16.09 -17.20
C SER A 48 -16.65 -15.96 -15.71
N ALA A 49 -16.04 -14.84 -15.32
CA ALA A 49 -15.71 -14.59 -13.93
C ALA A 49 -16.97 -14.29 -13.12
N GLU A 50 -17.04 -14.87 -11.91
CA GLU A 50 -18.18 -14.71 -11.03
C GLU A 50 -18.12 -13.38 -10.29
N ASP A 51 -19.26 -12.65 -10.25
CA ASP A 51 -19.39 -11.43 -9.47
C ASP A 51 -19.15 -11.72 -8.00
N SER A 52 -18.60 -10.75 -7.28
CA SER A 52 -18.24 -10.89 -5.88
C SER A 52 -18.87 -9.80 -5.02
N VAL A 53 -19.60 -10.22 -3.98
CA VAL A 53 -20.09 -9.32 -2.93
C VAL A 53 -19.64 -9.81 -1.57
N ALA A 54 -18.93 -8.99 -0.83
CA ALA A 54 -18.50 -9.31 0.54
C ALA A 54 -18.72 -8.12 1.47
N ALA A 55 -19.12 -8.42 2.71
CA ALA A 55 -19.22 -7.40 3.75
C ALA A 55 -18.74 -7.95 5.10
N SER A 56 -17.99 -7.15 5.81
CA SER A 56 -17.42 -7.49 7.11
C SER A 56 -17.52 -6.37 8.13
N GLN A 57 -17.52 -6.76 9.40
CA GLN A 57 -17.14 -5.88 10.52
C GLN A 57 -15.81 -6.37 11.07
N ALA A 58 -14.76 -5.61 10.84
CA ALA A 58 -13.44 -5.92 11.34
C ALA A 58 -13.11 -5.17 12.64
N LEU A 59 -12.23 -5.78 13.41
CA LEU A 59 -11.64 -5.26 14.62
C LEU A 59 -10.14 -5.44 14.58
N ARG A 60 -9.39 -4.39 14.88
CA ARG A 60 -7.97 -4.42 15.14
C ARG A 60 -7.70 -3.88 16.53
N VAL A 61 -6.90 -4.58 17.32
CA VAL A 61 -6.49 -4.17 18.67
C VAL A 61 -4.96 -4.17 18.69
N ASP A 62 -4.36 -2.99 18.77
CA ASP A 62 -2.92 -2.79 18.75
C ASP A 62 -2.41 -2.39 20.14
N TYR A 63 -1.56 -3.23 20.71
CA TYR A 63 -0.86 -2.95 21.95
C TYR A 63 0.63 -2.72 21.68
N ALA A 64 1.17 -1.61 22.17
CA ALA A 64 2.60 -1.34 22.20
C ALA A 64 3.09 -1.21 23.65
N SER A 65 4.08 -2.03 24.03
CA SER A 65 4.70 -1.94 25.36
C SER A 65 5.71 -0.80 25.42
N PRO A 66 5.96 -0.22 26.61
CA PRO A 66 7.15 0.59 26.82
C PRO A 66 8.42 -0.27 26.73
N TYR A 67 9.58 0.39 26.67
CA TYR A 67 10.87 -0.28 26.77
C TYR A 67 11.26 -0.51 28.23
N VAL A 68 11.38 -1.75 28.65
CA VAL A 68 11.94 -2.13 29.96
C VAL A 68 13.40 -1.71 30.02
N ASN A 69 13.76 -0.93 31.03
CA ASN A 69 15.11 -0.34 31.20
C ASN A 69 15.59 0.46 29.96
N GLY A 70 14.65 0.96 29.14
CA GLY A 70 14.99 1.67 27.91
C GLY A 70 15.57 0.78 26.79
N LEU A 71 15.52 -0.55 26.92
CA LEU A 71 16.22 -1.48 26.04
C LEU A 71 15.29 -2.40 25.25
N ILE A 72 14.38 -3.11 25.92
CA ILE A 72 13.57 -4.15 25.31
C ILE A 72 12.07 -3.91 25.52
N GLY A 73 11.29 -4.14 24.49
CA GLY A 73 9.82 -4.11 24.54
C GLY A 73 9.21 -5.13 23.61
N PHE A 74 7.88 -5.17 23.55
CA PHE A 74 7.14 -5.99 22.61
C PHE A 74 5.88 -5.27 22.15
N ASP A 75 5.43 -5.56 20.94
CA ASP A 75 4.16 -5.10 20.41
C ASP A 75 3.36 -6.31 19.92
N ALA A 76 2.03 -6.23 20.06
CA ALA A 76 1.13 -7.28 19.63
C ALA A 76 -0.17 -6.69 19.10
N SER A 77 -0.73 -7.29 18.02
CA SER A 77 -2.00 -6.88 17.43
C SER A 77 -2.89 -8.08 17.16
N LEU A 78 -4.15 -7.99 17.61
CA LEU A 78 -5.19 -8.92 17.22
C LEU A 78 -5.95 -8.34 16.03
N PHE A 79 -6.08 -9.12 14.96
CA PHE A 79 -6.90 -8.84 13.79
C PHE A 79 -8.08 -9.82 13.75
N GLY A 80 -9.24 -9.34 13.36
CA GLY A 80 -10.37 -10.22 13.14
C GLY A 80 -11.49 -9.52 12.37
N ALA A 81 -12.31 -10.32 11.70
CA ALA A 81 -13.51 -9.85 11.03
C ALA A 81 -14.63 -10.87 11.17
N VAL A 82 -15.85 -10.39 11.31
CA VAL A 82 -17.06 -11.20 11.24
C VAL A 82 -17.73 -10.97 9.88
N LYS A 83 -18.23 -12.03 9.27
CA LYS A 83 -19.00 -11.97 8.02
C LYS A 83 -20.35 -11.30 8.29
N LEU A 84 -20.65 -10.27 7.51
CA LEU A 84 -21.96 -9.62 7.48
C LEU A 84 -22.78 -10.06 6.24
N ASP A 85 -22.11 -10.19 5.09
CA ASP A 85 -22.67 -10.69 3.84
C ASP A 85 -21.55 -11.30 2.97
N GLY A 86 -21.91 -12.23 2.07
CA GLY A 86 -21.00 -12.81 1.08
C GLY A 86 -21.81 -13.56 0.04
N ARG A 87 -21.54 -13.32 -1.25
CA ARG A 87 -22.25 -13.89 -2.40
C ARG A 87 -21.38 -13.89 -3.64
N GLY A 88 -21.64 -14.87 -4.53
CA GLY A 88 -20.85 -15.05 -5.73
C GLY A 88 -19.43 -15.50 -5.36
N GLY A 89 -18.44 -15.13 -6.12
CA GLY A 89 -17.02 -15.40 -5.88
C GLY A 89 -16.42 -14.57 -4.72
N ASP A 90 -17.11 -14.50 -3.56
CA ASP A 90 -16.69 -13.67 -2.42
C ASP A 90 -15.38 -14.12 -1.78
N GLU A 91 -14.97 -15.38 -1.97
CA GLU A 91 -13.67 -15.93 -1.56
C GLU A 91 -12.48 -15.21 -2.24
N ASN A 92 -12.72 -14.63 -3.43
CA ASN A 92 -11.70 -13.87 -4.18
C ASN A 92 -11.65 -12.37 -3.79
N SER A 93 -12.49 -11.94 -2.84
CA SER A 93 -12.55 -10.52 -2.43
C SER A 93 -11.42 -10.07 -1.52
N GLY A 94 -10.77 -10.98 -0.79
CA GLY A 94 -9.81 -10.69 0.28
C GLY A 94 -10.42 -9.98 1.51
N VAL A 95 -11.75 -9.82 1.58
CA VAL A 95 -12.46 -9.17 2.69
C VAL A 95 -12.63 -10.10 3.88
N LEU A 96 -12.90 -11.37 3.61
CA LEU A 96 -13.12 -12.44 4.59
C LEU A 96 -12.22 -13.63 4.23
N LYS A 97 -12.04 -14.54 5.17
CA LYS A 97 -11.24 -15.74 4.94
C LYS A 97 -11.98 -16.68 4.01
N ALA A 98 -11.32 -17.19 2.98
CA ALA A 98 -11.88 -18.19 2.07
C ALA A 98 -12.12 -19.54 2.79
N ASP A 99 -13.28 -20.17 2.52
CA ASP A 99 -13.67 -21.50 2.98
C ASP A 99 -14.33 -22.26 1.80
N GLY A 100 -13.51 -22.80 0.91
CA GLY A 100 -13.94 -23.36 -0.37
C GLY A 100 -14.51 -22.27 -1.28
N ASP A 101 -15.77 -22.47 -1.74
CA ASP A 101 -16.49 -21.53 -2.60
C ASP A 101 -17.29 -20.49 -1.79
N ASP A 102 -16.99 -20.33 -0.50
CA ASP A 102 -17.66 -19.40 0.42
C ASP A 102 -16.59 -18.69 1.28
N THR A 103 -17.02 -17.78 2.17
CA THR A 103 -16.13 -17.11 3.12
C THR A 103 -16.63 -17.24 4.54
N GLU A 104 -15.70 -17.17 5.49
CA GLU A 104 -15.98 -17.15 6.92
C GLU A 104 -15.31 -15.97 7.64
N GLY A 105 -15.82 -15.65 8.84
CA GLY A 105 -15.15 -14.73 9.75
C GLY A 105 -13.85 -15.34 10.28
N TYR A 106 -12.90 -14.49 10.68
CA TYR A 106 -11.61 -14.95 11.19
C TYR A 106 -11.13 -14.11 12.38
N ALA A 107 -10.15 -14.67 13.11
CA ALA A 107 -9.38 -13.95 14.11
C ALA A 107 -7.95 -14.50 14.14
N THR A 108 -6.97 -13.63 14.19
CA THR A 108 -5.55 -13.98 14.16
C THR A 108 -4.70 -13.04 15.01
N LEU A 109 -3.55 -13.52 15.46
CA LEU A 109 -2.49 -12.67 15.98
C LEU A 109 -1.71 -12.11 14.78
N GLY A 110 -2.18 -10.95 14.27
CA GLY A 110 -1.62 -10.32 13.07
C GLY A 110 -0.22 -9.76 13.30
N GLN A 111 0.03 -9.15 14.46
CA GLN A 111 1.37 -8.72 14.86
C GLN A 111 1.76 -9.32 16.22
N ALA A 112 3.02 -9.71 16.35
CA ALA A 112 3.65 -10.11 17.59
C ALA A 112 5.16 -10.08 17.42
N PHE A 113 5.83 -9.05 17.89
CA PHE A 113 7.28 -8.91 17.75
C PHE A 113 7.93 -8.33 19.00
N LEU A 114 9.17 -8.73 19.20
CA LEU A 114 10.06 -8.09 20.14
C LEU A 114 10.74 -6.88 19.47
N LYS A 115 10.97 -5.83 20.25
CA LYS A 115 11.73 -4.65 19.84
C LYS A 115 12.88 -4.39 20.80
N LEU A 116 14.06 -4.13 20.26
CA LEU A 116 15.31 -3.93 20.99
C LEU A 116 15.97 -2.63 20.52
N LYS A 117 16.21 -1.72 21.45
CA LYS A 117 17.01 -0.52 21.19
C LYS A 117 18.49 -0.83 21.26
N LEU A 118 19.20 -0.52 20.19
CA LEU A 118 20.67 -0.62 20.11
C LEU A 118 21.28 0.79 20.10
N GLY A 119 21.08 1.53 21.20
CA GLY A 119 21.41 2.96 21.31
C GLY A 119 20.20 3.85 20.97
N GLU A 120 20.47 5.14 20.65
CA GLU A 120 19.41 6.14 20.42
C GLU A 120 18.86 6.12 18.99
N ALA A 121 19.65 5.65 18.04
CA ALA A 121 19.34 5.75 16.60
C ALA A 121 19.02 4.41 15.94
N THR A 122 19.11 3.29 16.67
CA THR A 122 18.99 1.94 16.08
C THR A 122 17.99 1.10 16.86
N GLU A 123 17.06 0.48 16.14
CA GLU A 123 16.08 -0.46 16.65
C GLU A 123 16.10 -1.76 15.85
N LEU A 124 16.10 -2.88 16.55
CA LEU A 124 15.91 -4.21 15.97
C LEU A 124 14.53 -4.72 16.37
N ARG A 125 13.75 -5.19 15.41
CA ARG A 125 12.46 -5.86 15.61
C ARG A 125 12.52 -7.27 15.08
N ALA A 126 11.91 -8.24 15.78
CA ALA A 126 11.86 -9.62 15.35
C ALA A 126 10.53 -10.27 15.70
N GLY A 127 9.82 -10.81 14.71
CA GLY A 127 8.51 -11.45 14.82
C GLY A 127 7.58 -11.08 13.69
N ARG A 128 6.29 -11.16 13.93
CA ARG A 128 5.22 -10.81 12.98
C ARG A 128 4.93 -9.33 13.06
N MET A 129 4.95 -8.62 11.95
CA MET A 129 4.75 -7.17 11.90
C MET A 129 4.10 -6.75 10.58
N VAL A 130 3.42 -5.61 10.59
CA VAL A 130 2.98 -4.92 9.37
C VAL A 130 4.12 -4.03 8.92
N LEU A 131 4.62 -4.25 7.73
CA LEU A 131 5.74 -3.52 7.13
C LEU A 131 5.24 -2.51 6.08
N ALA A 132 5.96 -1.41 5.96
CA ALA A 132 5.69 -0.37 4.97
C ALA A 132 7.03 0.17 4.44
N THR A 133 7.61 -0.55 3.49
CA THR A 133 8.83 -0.16 2.78
C THR A 133 8.61 -0.27 1.27
N PRO A 134 9.41 0.38 0.42
CA PRO A 134 9.15 0.42 -1.03
C PRO A 134 9.04 -0.94 -1.74
N LEU A 135 9.71 -1.97 -1.24
CA LEU A 135 9.72 -3.31 -1.83
C LEU A 135 9.15 -4.39 -0.91
N LEU A 136 8.61 -4.01 0.24
CA LEU A 136 7.91 -4.91 1.14
C LEU A 136 6.90 -4.11 1.93
N TYR A 137 5.66 -4.14 1.46
CA TYR A 137 4.57 -3.32 1.95
C TYR A 137 3.35 -4.20 2.19
N ASP A 138 3.02 -4.42 3.46
CA ASP A 138 1.82 -5.15 3.84
C ASP A 138 0.58 -4.33 3.49
N ASP A 139 -0.24 -4.82 2.55
CA ASP A 139 -1.44 -4.12 2.08
C ASP A 139 -2.54 -4.09 3.15
N ASP A 140 -3.21 -2.95 3.28
CA ASP A 140 -4.37 -2.72 4.19
C ASP A 140 -5.62 -2.28 3.40
N ALA A 141 -5.78 -2.79 2.18
CA ALA A 141 -6.87 -2.42 1.27
C ALA A 141 -8.21 -3.11 1.58
N ARG A 142 -8.29 -3.99 2.58
CA ARG A 142 -9.48 -4.79 2.92
C ARG A 142 -9.86 -4.65 4.41
N SER A 143 -10.34 -5.73 5.02
CA SER A 143 -10.82 -5.76 6.42
C SER A 143 -9.70 -5.55 7.43
N THR A 144 -8.59 -6.24 7.25
CA THR A 144 -7.36 -6.12 8.04
C THR A 144 -6.15 -6.19 7.14
N PRO A 145 -5.00 -5.65 7.54
CA PRO A 145 -3.79 -5.73 6.71
C PRO A 145 -3.25 -7.16 6.59
N SER A 146 -2.48 -7.39 5.54
CA SER A 146 -1.50 -8.47 5.49
C SER A 146 -0.43 -8.26 6.56
N SER A 147 0.40 -9.25 6.80
CA SER A 147 1.51 -9.13 7.74
C SER A 147 2.66 -10.07 7.42
N THR A 148 3.86 -9.62 7.73
CA THR A 148 5.10 -10.30 7.40
C THR A 148 5.81 -10.77 8.68
N GLN A 149 6.34 -12.00 8.69
CA GLN A 149 7.26 -12.46 9.73
C GLN A 149 8.67 -12.08 9.33
N ALA A 150 9.30 -11.21 10.11
CA ALA A 150 10.58 -10.63 9.74
C ALA A 150 11.52 -10.39 10.92
N ILE A 151 12.80 -10.21 10.61
CA ILE A 151 13.77 -9.49 11.43
C ILE A 151 14.06 -8.18 10.70
N LYS A 152 13.77 -7.05 11.33
CA LYS A 152 13.99 -5.72 10.76
C LYS A 152 14.91 -4.89 11.65
N LEU A 153 15.95 -4.36 11.06
CA LEU A 153 16.84 -3.36 11.66
C LEU A 153 16.55 -2.00 11.03
N ASP A 154 16.22 -1.02 11.85
CA ASP A 154 16.12 0.39 11.45
C ASP A 154 17.25 1.16 12.14
N THR A 155 17.92 2.06 11.41
CA THR A 155 18.97 2.92 11.98
C THR A 155 19.04 4.27 11.26
N ARG A 156 19.47 5.29 11.99
CA ARG A 156 19.72 6.63 11.44
C ARG A 156 21.20 7.00 11.62
N LEU A 157 21.88 7.21 10.49
CA LEU A 157 23.30 7.55 10.46
C LEU A 157 23.52 8.84 9.68
N GLY A 158 23.99 9.91 10.37
CA GLY A 158 24.29 11.19 9.72
C GLY A 158 23.09 11.81 8.97
N GLY A 159 21.86 11.57 9.44
CA GLY A 159 20.63 12.04 8.81
C GLY A 159 20.04 11.10 7.74
N VAL A 160 20.77 10.07 7.33
CA VAL A 160 20.27 9.01 6.43
C VAL A 160 19.49 7.99 7.25
N ASP A 161 18.25 7.73 6.91
CA ASP A 161 17.46 6.63 7.45
C ASP A 161 17.76 5.36 6.65
N LEU A 162 18.12 4.26 7.33
CA LEU A 162 18.48 2.99 6.74
C LEU A 162 17.67 1.87 7.38
N TYR A 163 17.34 0.85 6.59
CA TYR A 163 16.77 -0.39 7.12
C TYR A 163 17.34 -1.62 6.43
N ALA A 164 17.32 -2.74 7.15
CA ALA A 164 17.58 -4.06 6.62
C ALA A 164 16.49 -5.02 7.11
N ILE A 165 16.01 -5.90 6.23
CA ILE A 165 14.93 -6.86 6.52
C ILE A 165 15.35 -8.24 6.04
N TYR A 166 15.09 -9.24 6.89
CA TYR A 166 15.05 -10.65 6.55
C TYR A 166 13.64 -11.15 6.78
N SER A 167 13.07 -11.89 5.84
CA SER A 167 11.76 -12.53 5.97
C SER A 167 11.75 -13.90 5.29
N ASP A 168 10.98 -14.85 5.84
CA ASP A 168 10.80 -16.18 5.26
C ASP A 168 9.33 -16.52 4.97
N ARG A 169 8.38 -15.68 5.42
CA ARG A 169 6.95 -15.92 5.27
C ARG A 169 6.10 -14.69 5.50
N ALA A 170 4.88 -14.73 4.94
CA ALA A 170 3.86 -13.72 5.15
C ALA A 170 2.47 -14.36 5.33
N ALA A 171 1.51 -13.56 5.76
CA ALA A 171 0.09 -13.88 5.75
C ALA A 171 -0.64 -12.81 4.97
N ASN A 172 -1.44 -13.21 3.97
CA ASN A 172 -2.27 -12.31 3.19
C ASN A 172 -3.37 -11.68 4.04
N MET A 173 -4.01 -10.66 3.51
CA MET A 173 -5.24 -10.11 4.08
C MET A 173 -6.26 -11.24 4.29
N ALA A 174 -6.99 -11.20 5.42
CA ALA A 174 -7.98 -12.21 5.83
C ALA A 174 -7.43 -13.63 6.08
N GLU A 175 -6.13 -13.86 5.97
CA GLU A 175 -5.51 -15.15 6.29
C GLU A 175 -5.17 -15.27 7.79
N THR A 176 -5.19 -16.51 8.31
CA THR A 176 -4.85 -16.79 9.71
C THR A 176 -3.52 -17.53 9.88
N SER A 177 -2.94 -17.98 8.78
CA SER A 177 -1.69 -18.74 8.74
C SER A 177 -0.62 -17.98 7.98
N PHE A 178 0.61 -18.04 8.49
CA PHE A 178 1.79 -17.53 7.80
C PHE A 178 2.35 -18.65 6.89
N LYS A 179 2.39 -18.38 5.60
CA LYS A 179 2.94 -19.28 4.59
C LYS A 179 4.33 -18.80 4.19
N LYS A 180 5.24 -19.75 3.94
CA LYS A 180 6.57 -19.42 3.44
C LYS A 180 6.53 -18.95 1.99
N TYR A 181 7.46 -18.10 1.63
CA TYR A 181 7.70 -17.79 0.22
C TYR A 181 8.13 -19.04 -0.50
N GLN A 182 7.55 -19.32 -1.65
CA GLN A 182 7.86 -20.49 -2.44
C GLN A 182 7.50 -20.32 -3.92
N ALA A 183 8.26 -20.97 -4.78
CA ALA A 183 7.95 -21.11 -6.20
C ALA A 183 8.28 -22.54 -6.63
N ASN A 184 7.49 -23.13 -7.53
CA ASN A 184 7.69 -24.48 -8.04
C ASN A 184 7.85 -25.57 -6.96
N GLY A 185 7.35 -25.34 -5.73
CA GLY A 185 7.42 -26.27 -4.60
C GLY A 185 8.69 -26.18 -3.76
N GLU A 186 9.60 -25.25 -4.07
CA GLU A 186 10.82 -24.95 -3.28
C GLU A 186 10.59 -23.66 -2.47
N GLU A 187 11.04 -23.67 -1.21
CA GLU A 187 10.95 -22.56 -0.27
C GLU A 187 12.22 -21.71 -0.33
N TYR A 188 12.10 -20.40 -0.16
CA TYR A 188 13.23 -19.46 -0.12
C TYR A 188 13.02 -18.32 0.87
N GLU A 189 14.03 -17.48 1.02
CA GLU A 189 14.06 -16.35 1.94
C GLU A 189 14.22 -15.03 1.20
N LEU A 190 13.71 -13.96 1.83
CA LEU A 190 13.73 -12.61 1.30
C LEU A 190 14.66 -11.72 2.14
N TYR A 191 15.55 -11.02 1.47
CA TYR A 191 16.49 -10.06 2.05
C TYR A 191 16.29 -8.69 1.41
N LEU A 192 16.10 -7.66 2.23
CA LEU A 192 16.00 -6.28 1.75
C LEU A 192 16.96 -5.36 2.49
N LEU A 193 17.49 -4.41 1.74
CA LEU A 193 18.23 -3.26 2.26
C LEU A 193 17.69 -2.00 1.60
N GLY A 194 17.42 -0.96 2.38
CA GLY A 194 16.96 0.31 1.82
C GLY A 194 17.18 1.47 2.75
N GLY A 195 16.81 2.64 2.27
CA GLY A 195 16.91 3.87 3.04
C GLY A 195 16.55 5.11 2.26
N GLY A 196 16.62 6.24 2.94
CA GLY A 196 16.30 7.54 2.35
C GLY A 196 16.99 8.70 3.05
N TYR A 197 17.03 9.81 2.34
CA TYR A 197 17.58 11.06 2.83
C TYR A 197 16.76 12.24 2.32
N SER A 198 16.41 13.15 3.23
CA SER A 198 15.76 14.42 2.89
C SER A 198 16.74 15.57 3.08
N PHE A 199 17.00 16.31 2.02
CA PHE A 199 17.87 17.48 2.00
C PHE A 199 17.16 18.72 2.53
N ASP A 200 17.91 19.70 3.04
CA ASP A 200 17.36 20.96 3.57
C ASP A 200 16.58 21.78 2.52
N ASN A 201 16.87 21.59 1.23
CA ASN A 201 16.14 22.23 0.14
C ASN A 201 14.81 21.55 -0.22
N GLY A 202 14.45 20.47 0.47
CA GLY A 202 13.22 19.70 0.26
C GLY A 202 13.36 18.52 -0.69
N LEU A 203 14.50 18.34 -1.39
CA LEU A 203 14.73 17.13 -2.18
C LEU A 203 14.74 15.91 -1.24
N SER A 204 13.95 14.89 -1.58
CA SER A 204 13.96 13.59 -0.91
C SER A 204 14.38 12.50 -1.89
N LEU A 205 15.28 11.63 -1.46
CA LEU A 205 15.75 10.49 -2.23
C LEU A 205 15.51 9.21 -1.42
N GLN A 206 15.06 8.16 -2.07
CA GLN A 206 14.92 6.82 -1.50
C GLN A 206 15.52 5.78 -2.43
N ALA A 207 16.09 4.71 -1.86
CA ALA A 207 16.54 3.56 -2.59
C ALA A 207 16.28 2.29 -1.77
N ALA A 208 15.96 1.20 -2.46
CA ALA A 208 15.84 -0.12 -1.87
C ALA A 208 16.31 -1.18 -2.86
N HIS A 209 16.84 -2.27 -2.31
CA HIS A 209 17.20 -3.46 -3.09
C HIS A 209 16.77 -4.69 -2.29
N GLY A 210 16.11 -5.64 -2.97
CA GLY A 210 15.62 -6.89 -2.40
C GLY A 210 16.04 -8.08 -3.24
N VAL A 211 16.25 -9.21 -2.57
CA VAL A 211 16.56 -10.50 -3.19
C VAL A 211 15.69 -11.56 -2.51
N ALA A 212 14.82 -12.19 -3.28
CA ALA A 212 14.20 -13.46 -2.96
C ALA A 212 15.14 -14.54 -3.53
N ASP A 213 15.81 -15.28 -2.64
CA ASP A 213 16.93 -16.17 -2.97
C ASP A 213 16.51 -17.22 -4.01
N ASP A 214 17.30 -17.37 -5.07
CA ASP A 214 17.06 -18.26 -6.21
C ASP A 214 15.78 -17.95 -7.03
N TYR A 215 15.06 -16.80 -6.75
CA TYR A 215 13.80 -16.44 -7.41
C TYR A 215 13.85 -15.09 -8.12
N LEU A 216 13.93 -13.96 -7.39
CA LEU A 216 13.77 -12.63 -7.97
C LEU A 216 14.61 -11.57 -7.25
N ARG A 217 15.18 -10.65 -7.99
CA ARG A 217 15.82 -9.42 -7.49
C ARG A 217 15.03 -8.20 -7.90
N GLN A 218 14.82 -7.28 -6.98
CA GLN A 218 14.18 -6.01 -7.26
C GLN A 218 15.01 -4.84 -6.74
N THR A 219 15.02 -3.74 -7.49
CA THR A 219 15.65 -2.48 -7.11
C THR A 219 14.63 -1.35 -7.29
N TYR A 220 14.54 -0.47 -6.30
CA TYR A 220 13.68 0.70 -6.30
C TYR A 220 14.48 1.96 -6.07
N LEU A 221 14.16 3.01 -6.83
CA LEU A 221 14.67 4.37 -6.64
C LEU A 221 13.52 5.36 -6.68
N ASN A 222 13.54 6.34 -5.78
CA ASN A 222 12.59 7.45 -5.81
C ASN A 222 13.32 8.78 -5.60
N ALA A 223 12.84 9.81 -6.29
CA ALA A 223 13.24 11.19 -6.08
C ALA A 223 12.02 12.09 -6.10
N SER A 224 11.81 12.86 -5.03
CA SER A 224 10.72 13.83 -4.96
C SER A 224 11.21 15.22 -4.58
N TYR A 225 10.61 16.25 -5.17
CA TYR A 225 10.99 17.63 -4.92
C TYR A 225 9.78 18.59 -4.92
N PRO A 226 9.48 19.26 -3.80
CA PRO A 226 8.42 20.24 -3.68
C PRO A 226 8.91 21.64 -4.06
N PHE A 227 8.28 22.25 -5.05
CA PHE A 227 8.47 23.66 -5.41
C PHE A 227 7.41 24.52 -4.70
N GLN A 228 7.84 25.57 -4.01
CA GLN A 228 6.94 26.61 -3.51
C GLN A 228 6.82 27.72 -4.53
N LEU A 229 5.61 28.02 -4.98
CA LEU A 229 5.32 29.05 -5.98
C LEU A 229 4.95 30.37 -5.30
N GLY A 230 5.26 31.50 -5.94
CA GLY A 230 5.20 32.83 -5.31
C GLY A 230 3.79 33.31 -4.90
N ASN A 231 2.73 32.66 -5.34
CA ASN A 231 1.33 32.98 -5.03
C ASN A 231 0.76 32.14 -3.85
N GLY A 232 1.57 31.26 -3.26
CA GLY A 232 1.18 30.36 -2.19
C GLY A 232 0.73 28.97 -2.70
N ASP A 233 0.82 28.71 -3.99
CA ASP A 233 0.64 27.41 -4.59
C ASP A 233 1.93 26.57 -4.46
N SER A 234 1.83 25.28 -4.73
CA SER A 234 2.98 24.38 -4.75
C SER A 234 2.90 23.40 -5.93
N LEU A 235 4.06 22.95 -6.37
CA LEU A 235 4.21 21.86 -7.34
C LEU A 235 5.13 20.81 -6.73
N LEU A 236 4.66 19.58 -6.65
CA LEU A 236 5.48 18.42 -6.33
C LEU A 236 5.86 17.70 -7.62
N LEU A 237 7.15 17.45 -7.83
CA LEU A 237 7.62 16.48 -8.81
C LEU A 237 8.04 15.22 -8.08
N ASP A 238 7.60 14.06 -8.57
CA ASP A 238 7.84 12.76 -7.95
C ASP A 238 8.14 11.73 -9.04
N ALA A 239 9.28 11.05 -8.92
CA ALA A 239 9.75 10.08 -9.89
C ALA A 239 10.08 8.76 -9.19
N HIS A 240 9.58 7.64 -9.74
CA HIS A 240 9.84 6.28 -9.29
C HIS A 240 10.49 5.48 -10.40
N TYR A 241 11.43 4.64 -10.03
CA TYR A 241 12.04 3.67 -10.93
C TYR A 241 12.15 2.33 -10.22
N TYR A 242 11.64 1.31 -10.86
CA TYR A 242 11.74 -0.08 -10.45
C TYR A 242 12.50 -0.87 -11.51
N TYR A 243 13.29 -1.82 -11.06
CA TYR A 243 14.00 -2.76 -11.91
C TYR A 243 14.01 -4.14 -11.26
N ALA A 244 13.63 -5.16 -12.01
CA ALA A 244 13.59 -6.53 -11.55
C ALA A 244 14.29 -7.47 -12.54
N THR A 245 14.93 -8.50 -11.99
CA THR A 245 15.52 -9.62 -12.75
C THR A 245 15.29 -10.91 -11.99
N ASP A 246 15.24 -12.02 -12.70
CA ASP A 246 15.34 -13.34 -12.06
C ASP A 246 16.59 -13.49 -11.21
N ASP A 247 16.54 -14.38 -10.25
CA ASP A 247 17.66 -14.84 -9.44
C ASP A 247 17.67 -16.38 -9.42
N GLY A 248 18.66 -17.00 -10.04
CA GLY A 248 18.79 -18.45 -10.12
C GLY A 248 17.71 -19.15 -10.97
N ASP A 249 17.22 -20.30 -10.50
CA ASP A 249 16.42 -21.22 -11.33
C ASP A 249 14.90 -21.21 -10.99
N LEU A 250 14.50 -20.73 -9.82
CA LEU A 250 13.11 -20.87 -9.32
C LEU A 250 12.09 -19.98 -10.04
N TYR A 251 12.52 -18.85 -10.63
CA TYR A 251 11.65 -18.03 -11.47
C TYR A 251 11.21 -18.78 -12.74
N GLY A 252 12.05 -19.73 -13.18
CA GLY A 252 11.74 -20.69 -14.25
C GLY A 252 11.98 -20.19 -15.66
N ARG A 253 12.46 -18.96 -15.83
CA ARG A 253 12.87 -18.36 -17.11
C ARG A 253 13.79 -17.16 -16.88
N ASP A 254 14.55 -16.79 -17.88
CA ASP A 254 15.23 -15.48 -17.89
C ASP A 254 14.15 -14.38 -17.81
N TYR A 255 14.33 -13.41 -16.93
CA TYR A 255 13.40 -12.31 -16.72
C TYR A 255 14.15 -11.02 -16.43
N GLN A 256 13.78 -9.98 -17.13
CA GLN A 256 14.24 -8.62 -16.87
C GLN A 256 13.12 -7.64 -17.20
N SER A 257 12.74 -6.80 -16.25
CA SER A 257 11.77 -5.74 -16.49
C SER A 257 12.10 -4.49 -15.70
N SER A 258 11.63 -3.36 -16.20
CA SER A 258 11.76 -2.07 -15.52
C SER A 258 10.46 -1.27 -15.64
N LEU A 259 10.16 -0.50 -14.61
CA LEU A 259 9.01 0.39 -14.58
C LEU A 259 9.48 1.78 -14.15
N PHE A 260 9.14 2.78 -14.95
CA PHE A 260 9.38 4.19 -14.66
C PHE A 260 8.07 4.94 -14.51
N ASN A 261 7.93 5.75 -13.46
CA ASN A 261 6.78 6.63 -13.24
C ASN A 261 7.25 8.05 -12.90
N LEU A 262 6.62 9.05 -13.51
CA LEU A 262 6.86 10.46 -13.24
C LEU A 262 5.54 11.20 -13.06
N ALA A 263 5.39 11.88 -11.93
CA ALA A 263 4.20 12.68 -11.62
C ALA A 263 4.54 14.14 -11.31
N GLY A 264 3.61 15.02 -11.69
CA GLY A 264 3.60 16.43 -11.30
C GLY A 264 2.26 16.77 -10.65
N SER A 265 2.29 17.17 -9.35
CA SER A 265 1.10 17.53 -8.58
C SER A 265 1.10 19.02 -8.28
N TYR A 266 0.17 19.77 -8.86
CA TYR A 266 -0.02 21.21 -8.63
C TYR A 266 -1.15 21.45 -7.63
N ALA A 267 -0.82 22.07 -6.50
CA ALA A 267 -1.77 22.39 -5.45
C ALA A 267 -2.05 23.91 -5.39
N THR A 268 -3.32 24.27 -5.44
CA THR A 268 -3.81 25.65 -5.36
C THR A 268 -5.09 25.74 -4.53
N GLY A 269 -5.05 26.46 -3.41
CA GLY A 269 -6.17 26.52 -2.46
C GLY A 269 -6.55 25.14 -1.94
N ASP A 270 -7.78 24.71 -2.21
CA ASP A 270 -8.33 23.42 -1.78
C ASP A 270 -8.29 22.35 -2.90
N LEU A 271 -7.68 22.65 -4.05
CA LEU A 271 -7.60 21.78 -5.22
C LEU A 271 -6.15 21.34 -5.45
N THR A 272 -5.95 20.04 -5.69
CA THR A 272 -4.70 19.46 -6.21
C THR A 272 -4.99 18.76 -7.54
N LEU A 273 -4.20 19.09 -8.56
CA LEU A 273 -4.23 18.42 -9.87
C LEU A 273 -2.94 17.66 -10.09
N THR A 274 -3.03 16.39 -10.43
CA THR A 274 -1.87 15.55 -10.72
C THR A 274 -1.95 15.00 -12.13
N LEU A 275 -0.83 15.11 -12.85
CA LEU A 275 -0.57 14.42 -14.10
C LEU A 275 0.56 13.44 -13.86
N SER A 276 0.38 12.19 -14.26
CA SER A 276 1.39 11.14 -14.09
C SER A 276 1.51 10.30 -15.36
N TYR A 277 2.75 9.99 -15.72
CA TYR A 277 3.09 9.09 -16.82
C TYR A 277 3.87 7.91 -16.27
N GLN A 278 3.58 6.70 -16.76
CA GLN A 278 4.28 5.46 -16.43
C GLN A 278 4.63 4.72 -17.70
N SER A 279 5.75 4.00 -17.68
CA SER A 279 6.13 3.09 -18.75
C SER A 279 6.82 1.85 -18.19
N VAL A 280 6.53 0.71 -18.79
CA VAL A 280 7.16 -0.58 -18.55
C VAL A 280 8.05 -0.90 -19.74
N GLY A 281 9.12 -1.61 -19.52
CA GLY A 281 10.00 -2.06 -20.60
C GLY A 281 10.94 -3.16 -20.12
N GLY A 282 11.32 -4.05 -21.01
CA GLY A 282 12.13 -5.23 -20.71
C GLY A 282 11.67 -6.42 -21.55
N ASP A 283 11.63 -7.58 -20.95
CA ASP A 283 11.26 -8.84 -21.60
C ASP A 283 9.82 -9.27 -21.27
N ASP A 284 9.18 -8.57 -20.34
CA ASP A 284 7.83 -8.88 -19.84
C ASP A 284 7.29 -7.73 -18.96
N GLY A 285 6.02 -7.81 -18.52
CA GLY A 285 5.43 -6.91 -17.52
C GLY A 285 6.24 -6.86 -16.23
N TYR A 286 6.10 -5.78 -15.47
CA TYR A 286 6.84 -5.64 -14.21
C TYR A 286 6.21 -6.49 -13.10
N ASP A 287 6.91 -7.55 -12.71
CA ASP A 287 6.54 -8.40 -11.57
C ASP A 287 7.09 -7.78 -10.26
N TYR A 288 6.19 -7.39 -9.37
CA TYR A 288 6.53 -6.88 -8.04
C TYR A 288 6.26 -7.91 -6.93
N SER A 289 5.72 -9.08 -7.26
CA SER A 289 5.49 -10.17 -6.32
C SER A 289 6.82 -10.75 -5.82
N TRP A 290 6.83 -11.16 -4.55
CA TRP A 290 7.99 -11.83 -3.97
C TRP A 290 7.88 -13.35 -4.00
N ASP A 291 6.79 -13.90 -4.52
CA ASP A 291 6.66 -15.35 -4.69
C ASP A 291 5.58 -15.74 -5.70
N GLY A 292 5.58 -17.03 -6.07
CA GLY A 292 4.56 -17.60 -6.95
C GLY A 292 3.17 -17.80 -6.34
N PHE A 293 2.94 -17.35 -5.10
CA PHE A 293 1.65 -17.42 -4.38
C PHE A 293 0.97 -16.06 -4.20
N GLU A 294 1.52 -15.01 -4.78
CA GLU A 294 0.93 -13.66 -4.76
C GLU A 294 0.58 -13.18 -3.34
N HIS A 295 1.58 -13.20 -2.44
CA HIS A 295 1.38 -12.62 -1.12
C HIS A 295 1.08 -11.11 -1.20
N ASP A 296 0.08 -10.65 -0.41
CA ASP A 296 -0.33 -9.23 -0.32
C ASP A 296 0.67 -8.41 0.52
N ASN A 297 1.97 -8.61 0.33
CA ASN A 297 3.02 -7.92 1.06
C ASN A 297 3.97 -7.12 0.17
N ASN A 298 3.56 -6.84 -1.04
CA ASN A 298 4.17 -5.83 -1.88
C ASN A 298 3.10 -5.10 -2.71
N VAL A 299 3.33 -3.83 -2.97
CA VAL A 299 2.47 -2.98 -3.80
C VAL A 299 3.35 -2.05 -4.62
N LEU A 300 2.91 -1.70 -5.82
CA LEU A 300 3.57 -0.66 -6.60
C LEU A 300 3.27 0.72 -6.02
N MET A 301 4.31 1.43 -5.60
CA MET A 301 4.20 2.78 -5.04
C MET A 301 4.26 3.84 -6.13
N THR A 302 3.54 3.63 -7.23
CA THR A 302 3.46 4.58 -8.35
C THR A 302 2.13 5.31 -8.36
N TRP A 303 2.06 6.45 -9.04
CA TRP A 303 0.83 7.22 -9.18
C TRP A 303 -0.19 6.53 -10.07
N ASN A 304 0.28 5.70 -11.03
CA ASN A 304 -0.56 4.99 -11.98
C ASN A 304 -1.07 3.64 -11.43
N SER A 305 -0.50 3.10 -10.35
CA SER A 305 -1.13 2.01 -9.60
C SER A 305 -2.39 2.54 -8.91
N VAL A 306 -3.57 2.01 -9.28
CA VAL A 306 -4.84 2.63 -8.91
C VAL A 306 -5.70 1.72 -8.03
N GLN A 307 -6.98 1.54 -8.26
CA GLN A 307 -7.80 0.71 -7.36
C GLN A 307 -7.80 -0.76 -7.75
N TYR A 308 -7.70 -1.03 -9.03
CA TYR A 308 -7.76 -2.36 -9.63
C TYR A 308 -6.53 -2.63 -10.51
N LEU A 309 -6.16 -1.69 -11.40
CA LEU A 309 -5.04 -1.82 -12.32
C LEU A 309 -3.76 -1.18 -11.75
N ASP A 310 -2.62 -1.77 -12.09
CA ASP A 310 -1.29 -1.25 -11.78
C ASP A 310 -0.57 -0.67 -13.00
N PHE A 311 -1.12 -0.90 -14.20
CA PHE A 311 -0.55 -0.45 -15.47
C PHE A 311 0.91 -0.90 -15.61
N ASN A 312 1.15 -2.17 -15.34
CA ASN A 312 2.47 -2.78 -15.27
C ASN A 312 2.66 -3.94 -16.27
N SER A 313 1.80 -4.04 -17.27
CA SER A 313 1.87 -5.03 -18.33
C SER A 313 3.10 -4.82 -19.22
N ASP A 314 3.42 -5.81 -20.05
CA ASP A 314 4.56 -5.78 -20.97
C ASP A 314 4.46 -4.64 -21.99
N ASP A 315 5.55 -3.87 -22.16
CA ASP A 315 5.70 -2.68 -23.00
C ASP A 315 4.69 -1.54 -22.72
N GLU A 316 3.83 -1.69 -21.72
CA GLU A 316 2.76 -0.76 -21.40
C GLU A 316 3.26 0.64 -21.10
N GLN A 317 2.57 1.62 -21.69
CA GLN A 317 2.65 3.02 -21.33
C GLN A 317 1.32 3.49 -20.76
N SER A 318 1.31 4.34 -19.75
CA SER A 318 0.06 4.85 -19.20
C SER A 318 0.14 6.32 -18.77
N LEU A 319 -1.00 7.02 -18.88
CA LEU A 319 -1.17 8.41 -18.49
C LEU A 319 -2.33 8.54 -17.51
N GLN A 320 -2.09 9.20 -16.38
CA GLN A 320 -3.12 9.49 -15.39
C GLN A 320 -3.36 10.99 -15.25
N LEU A 321 -4.65 11.39 -15.22
CA LEU A 321 -5.10 12.69 -14.74
C LEU A 321 -5.91 12.50 -13.46
N ARG A 322 -5.53 13.21 -12.37
CA ARG A 322 -6.19 13.15 -11.07
C ARG A 322 -6.50 14.53 -10.54
N ALA A 323 -7.66 14.67 -9.88
CA ALA A 323 -8.07 15.86 -9.15
C ALA A 323 -8.50 15.46 -7.73
N ASP A 324 -7.93 16.12 -6.72
CA ASP A 324 -8.29 15.99 -5.31
C ASP A 324 -8.83 17.36 -4.84
N TYR A 325 -9.99 17.36 -4.18
CA TYR A 325 -10.64 18.58 -3.74
C TYR A 325 -11.13 18.50 -2.30
N GLU A 326 -10.62 19.37 -1.44
CA GLU A 326 -11.11 19.56 -0.08
C GLU A 326 -12.31 20.50 -0.08
N VAL A 327 -13.48 20.00 0.32
CA VAL A 327 -14.73 20.80 0.25
C VAL A 327 -14.79 21.77 1.42
N ALA A 328 -14.28 23.00 1.24
CA ALA A 328 -14.22 24.02 2.29
C ALA A 328 -15.59 24.31 2.96
N ALA A 329 -16.70 24.19 2.20
CA ALA A 329 -18.05 24.37 2.73
C ALA A 329 -18.50 23.25 3.67
N VAL A 330 -17.88 22.07 3.62
CA VAL A 330 -18.18 20.91 4.43
C VAL A 330 -16.88 20.38 5.05
N PRO A 331 -16.42 20.95 6.17
CA PRO A 331 -15.15 20.55 6.79
C PRO A 331 -15.10 19.03 7.08
N GLY A 332 -14.04 18.37 6.59
CA GLY A 332 -13.85 16.93 6.69
C GLY A 332 -14.32 16.14 5.46
N LEU A 333 -14.94 16.80 4.46
CA LEU A 333 -15.28 16.18 3.18
C LEU A 333 -14.16 16.42 2.16
N SER A 334 -13.61 15.33 1.63
CA SER A 334 -12.71 15.32 0.46
C SER A 334 -13.31 14.51 -0.68
N LEU A 335 -13.04 14.94 -1.90
CA LEU A 335 -13.45 14.28 -3.13
C LEU A 335 -12.21 14.02 -3.99
N MET A 336 -12.19 12.89 -4.68
CA MET A 336 -11.16 12.56 -5.66
C MET A 336 -11.81 12.00 -6.92
N GLY A 337 -11.29 12.43 -8.07
CA GLY A 337 -11.58 11.82 -9.37
C GLY A 337 -10.27 11.60 -10.11
N ARG A 338 -10.12 10.43 -10.74
CA ARG A 338 -8.96 10.13 -11.60
C ARG A 338 -9.38 9.28 -12.78
N HIS A 339 -8.63 9.42 -13.86
CA HIS A 339 -8.71 8.59 -15.04
C HIS A 339 -7.30 8.24 -15.45
N THR A 340 -7.06 6.95 -15.66
CA THR A 340 -5.79 6.40 -16.13
C THR A 340 -6.07 5.58 -17.37
N GLU A 341 -5.26 5.75 -18.40
CA GLU A 341 -5.34 5.05 -19.69
C GLU A 341 -3.99 4.44 -19.98
N GLY A 342 -3.96 3.15 -20.31
CA GLY A 342 -2.79 2.36 -20.71
C GLY A 342 -2.92 1.92 -22.17
N TRP A 343 -1.80 1.85 -22.86
CA TRP A 343 -1.70 1.45 -24.27
C TRP A 343 -0.34 0.80 -24.56
N ASP A 344 -0.16 0.31 -25.78
CA ASP A 344 1.03 -0.44 -26.25
C ASP A 344 1.27 -1.74 -25.45
N ILE A 345 0.20 -2.41 -24.99
CA ILE A 345 0.32 -3.62 -24.18
C ILE A 345 0.53 -4.82 -25.09
N ASP A 346 1.67 -5.50 -24.90
CA ASP A 346 1.94 -6.77 -25.57
C ASP A 346 1.53 -7.96 -24.69
N THR A 347 0.74 -8.85 -25.27
CA THR A 347 0.34 -10.13 -24.64
C THR A 347 0.55 -11.28 -25.61
N ALA A 348 0.47 -12.50 -25.13
CA ALA A 348 0.55 -13.69 -25.99
C ALA A 348 -0.56 -13.74 -27.08
N THR A 349 -1.65 -12.97 -26.92
CA THR A 349 -2.83 -13.02 -27.81
C THR A 349 -3.16 -11.68 -28.47
N HIS A 350 -2.64 -10.57 -27.96
CA HIS A 350 -2.86 -9.22 -28.48
C HIS A 350 -1.52 -8.47 -28.53
N SER A 351 -1.29 -7.73 -29.60
CA SER A 351 -0.30 -6.66 -29.67
C SER A 351 -1.05 -5.34 -29.68
N ASP A 352 -0.51 -4.31 -29.02
CA ASP A 352 -1.11 -2.98 -28.90
C ASP A 352 -2.47 -2.99 -28.15
N ALA A 353 -2.65 -3.84 -27.14
CA ALA A 353 -3.86 -3.82 -26.31
C ALA A 353 -3.95 -2.54 -25.46
N GLU A 354 -5.18 -2.17 -25.11
CA GLU A 354 -5.47 -0.99 -24.29
C GLU A 354 -6.22 -1.39 -23.02
N GLU A 355 -5.98 -0.61 -21.95
CA GLU A 355 -6.79 -0.70 -20.73
C GLU A 355 -6.97 0.67 -20.09
N ARG A 356 -8.05 0.83 -19.32
CA ARG A 356 -8.32 2.08 -18.63
C ARG A 356 -9.09 1.88 -17.35
N GLU A 357 -8.84 2.77 -16.39
CA GLU A 357 -9.58 2.80 -15.13
C GLU A 357 -9.98 4.21 -14.76
N THR A 358 -11.27 4.39 -14.44
CA THR A 358 -11.83 5.63 -13.91
C THR A 358 -12.25 5.42 -12.47
N ASN A 359 -11.73 6.26 -11.55
CA ASN A 359 -12.07 6.19 -10.14
C ASN A 359 -12.76 7.47 -9.67
N LEU A 360 -13.77 7.30 -8.82
CA LEU A 360 -14.35 8.36 -8.02
C LEU A 360 -14.32 7.98 -6.54
N GLU A 361 -13.97 8.93 -5.70
CA GLU A 361 -13.91 8.73 -4.27
C GLU A 361 -14.50 9.92 -3.53
N ALA A 362 -15.26 9.63 -2.47
CA ALA A 362 -15.68 10.61 -1.49
C ALA A 362 -15.33 10.10 -0.08
N GLN A 363 -14.69 10.93 0.70
CA GLN A 363 -14.37 10.63 2.09
C GLN A 363 -14.87 11.73 3.00
N TYR A 364 -15.52 11.36 4.11
CA TYR A 364 -15.95 12.30 5.14
C TYR A 364 -15.44 11.87 6.52
N ALA A 365 -14.64 12.72 7.13
CA ALA A 365 -14.13 12.53 8.48
C ALA A 365 -14.88 13.44 9.46
N PHE A 366 -15.56 12.86 10.44
CA PHE A 366 -16.28 13.60 11.48
C PHE A 366 -15.30 14.35 12.38
N GLN A 367 -15.34 15.69 12.35
CA GLN A 367 -14.37 16.57 12.99
C GLN A 367 -14.68 16.85 14.46
N ARG A 368 -15.89 16.51 14.96
CA ARG A 368 -16.34 16.84 16.32
C ARG A 368 -17.63 16.09 16.71
N GLY A 369 -17.93 16.10 18.00
CA GLY A 369 -19.16 15.54 18.56
C GLY A 369 -19.06 14.06 18.87
N ALA A 370 -20.19 13.36 19.01
CA ALA A 370 -20.22 11.94 19.40
C ALA A 370 -19.62 10.97 18.34
N LEU A 371 -19.42 11.45 17.12
CA LEU A 371 -18.86 10.67 16.02
C LEU A 371 -17.44 11.15 15.64
N GLU A 372 -16.81 11.98 16.46
CA GLU A 372 -15.43 12.39 16.25
C GLU A 372 -14.52 11.16 16.14
N GLY A 373 -13.65 11.12 15.10
CA GLY A 373 -12.82 9.97 14.76
C GLY A 373 -13.46 8.94 13.81
N LEU A 374 -14.79 9.01 13.57
CA LEU A 374 -15.41 8.22 12.50
C LEU A 374 -15.08 8.83 11.15
N SER A 375 -14.65 7.99 10.20
CA SER A 375 -14.55 8.33 8.78
C SER A 375 -15.40 7.40 7.94
N LEU A 376 -16.05 7.97 6.93
CA LEU A 376 -16.81 7.24 5.91
C LEU A 376 -16.12 7.46 4.56
N ARG A 377 -15.92 6.40 3.78
CA ARG A 377 -15.29 6.45 2.48
C ARG A 377 -16.09 5.63 1.48
N ALA A 378 -16.40 6.21 0.34
CA ALA A 378 -17.00 5.51 -0.79
C ALA A 378 -16.04 5.60 -1.98
N ARG A 379 -15.77 4.46 -2.63
CA ARG A 379 -14.90 4.35 -3.79
C ARG A 379 -15.64 3.61 -4.89
N ILE A 380 -15.50 4.09 -6.10
CA ILE A 380 -16.05 3.48 -7.30
C ILE A 380 -14.91 3.38 -8.31
N ALA A 381 -14.78 2.23 -8.94
CA ALA A 381 -13.88 2.01 -10.06
C ALA A 381 -14.66 1.45 -11.24
N HIS A 382 -14.38 1.97 -12.43
CA HIS A 382 -14.86 1.47 -13.71
C HIS A 382 -13.65 1.13 -14.56
N ILE A 383 -13.51 -0.15 -14.90
CA ILE A 383 -12.36 -0.73 -15.58
C ILE A 383 -12.81 -1.28 -16.94
N GLU A 384 -12.09 -0.93 -17.98
CA GLU A 384 -12.22 -1.53 -19.30
C GLU A 384 -10.85 -2.02 -19.74
N SER A 385 -10.76 -3.25 -20.25
CA SER A 385 -9.52 -3.85 -20.73
C SER A 385 -9.78 -4.73 -21.94
N GLU A 386 -8.83 -4.77 -22.85
CA GLU A 386 -8.82 -5.72 -23.96
C GLU A 386 -8.19 -7.07 -23.55
N GLN A 387 -7.60 -7.16 -22.36
CA GLN A 387 -6.93 -8.37 -21.86
C GLN A 387 -7.86 -9.27 -21.05
N PHE A 388 -8.89 -8.70 -20.39
CA PHE A 388 -9.83 -9.41 -19.52
C PHE A 388 -11.20 -8.71 -19.51
N ASP A 389 -12.17 -9.29 -18.79
CA ASP A 389 -13.52 -8.76 -18.70
C ASP A 389 -13.59 -7.39 -18.03
N ASN A 390 -14.43 -6.50 -18.57
CA ASN A 390 -14.68 -5.20 -17.96
C ASN A 390 -15.23 -5.34 -16.53
N VAL A 391 -14.78 -4.51 -15.61
CA VAL A 391 -15.09 -4.59 -14.19
C VAL A 391 -15.68 -3.29 -13.67
N ASP A 392 -16.74 -3.40 -12.88
CA ASP A 392 -17.18 -2.32 -11.99
C ASP A 392 -16.93 -2.71 -10.53
N GLU A 393 -16.33 -1.84 -9.76
CA GLU A 393 -16.08 -2.11 -8.35
C GLU A 393 -16.57 -0.97 -7.46
N ILE A 394 -17.24 -1.33 -6.35
CA ILE A 394 -17.70 -0.40 -5.32
C ILE A 394 -17.13 -0.86 -3.97
N ARG A 395 -16.50 0.06 -3.25
CA ARG A 395 -16.08 -0.14 -1.86
C ARG A 395 -16.73 0.93 -0.96
N LEU A 396 -17.41 0.49 0.11
CA LEU A 396 -17.91 1.39 1.15
C LEU A 396 -17.20 1.03 2.47
N ILE A 397 -16.58 2.02 3.08
CA ILE A 397 -15.72 1.80 4.24
C ILE A 397 -16.11 2.78 5.34
N ALA A 398 -16.33 2.27 6.55
CA ALA A 398 -16.44 3.09 7.74
C ALA A 398 -15.35 2.68 8.73
N ASN A 399 -14.49 3.63 9.11
CA ASN A 399 -13.43 3.41 10.09
C ASN A 399 -13.69 4.25 11.34
N TYR A 400 -13.53 3.64 12.51
CA TYR A 400 -13.58 4.33 13.77
C TYR A 400 -12.48 3.81 14.69
N GLY A 401 -11.49 4.67 14.95
CA GLY A 401 -10.35 4.36 15.80
C GLY A 401 -10.35 5.19 17.06
N PHE A 402 -9.94 4.60 18.19
CA PHE A 402 -9.76 5.30 19.44
C PHE A 402 -8.60 4.72 20.25
N ASN A 403 -7.91 5.60 20.95
CA ASN A 403 -6.88 5.23 21.90
C ASN A 403 -7.52 4.98 23.27
N VAL A 404 -7.15 3.89 23.93
CA VAL A 404 -7.66 3.52 25.26
C VAL A 404 -6.76 4.11 26.36
N PHE A 405 -5.43 4.09 26.14
CA PHE A 405 -4.39 4.71 26.97
C PHE A 405 -3.06 4.84 26.23
#